data_3e7ab2a1c44a9b23a1db07680038fcfa
#
_entry.id   3e7ab2a1c44a9b23a1db07680038fcfa
#
_cell.length_a   1.000
_cell.length_b   1.000
_cell.length_c   1.000
_cell.angle_alpha   90.00
_cell.angle_beta   90.00
_cell.angle_gamma   90.00
#
_symmetry.space_group_name_H-M   'P 1'
#
loop_
_entity.id
_entity.type
_entity.pdbx_description
1 polymer ?
#
loop_
_entity_poly.entity_id
_entity_poly.type
_entity_poly.pdbx_seq_one_letter_code
_entity_poly.pdbx_strand_id
1 'polypeptide(L)'
;MKHLGTILFAIIFLSIARSNAADLQVKMLDNSKEGTMAFEPGFIKAGVGDTIIFTPGNKGHNSASMLVPTGAKQWKGEFDKEIRVKLEKEGVYLFACDAHKVMGMVGVIQAGKAVNLAEAKKKVEEENAKIFLNKDRFSKALAQVTKP
;
A
#
# COMPACT_ATOMS: atom_id res chain seq x y z
N MET A 1 -42.12 -39.78 -38.42
CA MET A 1 -41.52 -39.75 -37.06
C MET A 1 -40.65 -38.50 -37.01
N LYS A 2 -41.09 -37.45 -36.25
CA LYS A 2 -40.39 -36.17 -36.13
C LYS A 2 -39.68 -36.15 -34.77
N HIS A 3 -38.34 -36.14 -34.77
CA HIS A 3 -37.54 -36.00 -33.55
C HIS A 3 -37.42 -34.51 -33.19
N LEU A 4 -38.11 -34.11 -32.15
CA LEU A 4 -38.02 -32.79 -31.55
C LEU A 4 -36.81 -32.75 -30.60
N GLY A 5 -35.69 -32.15 -31.05
CA GLY A 5 -34.50 -31.97 -30.25
C GLY A 5 -34.69 -30.79 -29.29
N THR A 6 -34.74 -31.09 -27.99
CA THR A 6 -34.81 -30.09 -26.92
C THR A 6 -33.38 -29.54 -26.68
N ILE A 7 -33.13 -28.29 -27.05
CA ILE A 7 -31.87 -27.59 -26.76
C ILE A 7 -31.98 -27.05 -25.34
N LEU A 8 -31.21 -27.63 -24.41
CA LEU A 8 -31.10 -27.17 -23.05
C LEU A 8 -30.11 -26.01 -22.98
N PHE A 9 -30.60 -24.79 -22.79
CA PHE A 9 -29.76 -23.59 -22.63
C PHE A 9 -29.28 -23.52 -21.18
N ALA A 10 -28.02 -23.88 -20.93
CA ALA A 10 -27.39 -23.74 -19.64
C ALA A 10 -27.03 -22.27 -19.39
N ILE A 11 -27.76 -21.60 -18.53
CA ILE A 11 -27.46 -20.23 -18.08
C ILE A 11 -26.35 -20.34 -17.03
N ILE A 12 -25.14 -19.98 -17.42
CA ILE A 12 -23.99 -19.86 -16.49
C ILE A 12 -24.17 -18.55 -15.71
N PHE A 13 -24.58 -18.65 -14.45
CA PHE A 13 -24.55 -17.52 -13.52
C PHE A 13 -23.10 -17.23 -13.15
N LEU A 14 -22.53 -16.20 -13.76
CA LEU A 14 -21.24 -15.68 -13.36
C LEU A 14 -21.43 -14.86 -12.06
N SER A 15 -21.13 -15.47 -10.91
CA SER A 15 -21.16 -14.79 -9.63
C SER A 15 -20.04 -13.74 -9.59
N ILE A 16 -20.40 -12.46 -9.76
CA ILE A 16 -19.48 -11.35 -9.54
C ILE A 16 -19.28 -11.22 -8.04
N ALA A 17 -18.17 -11.75 -7.53
CA ALA A 17 -17.76 -11.52 -6.15
C ALA A 17 -17.49 -10.01 -5.98
N ARG A 18 -18.39 -9.31 -5.29
CA ARG A 18 -18.16 -7.93 -4.86
C ARG A 18 -17.11 -7.97 -3.75
N SER A 19 -15.90 -7.56 -4.05
CA SER A 19 -14.92 -7.22 -3.03
C SER A 19 -15.43 -5.97 -2.31
N ASN A 20 -15.82 -6.11 -1.04
CA ASN A 20 -16.10 -4.95 -0.20
C ASN A 20 -14.75 -4.25 0.08
N ALA A 21 -14.70 -2.95 -0.16
CA ALA A 21 -13.56 -2.12 0.19
C ALA A 21 -13.31 -2.17 1.70
N ALA A 22 -12.07 -2.43 2.10
CA ALA A 22 -11.66 -2.52 3.50
C ALA A 22 -11.00 -1.22 3.97
N ASP A 23 -11.12 -0.94 5.26
CA ASP A 23 -10.34 0.09 5.96
C ASP A 23 -9.18 -0.60 6.68
N LEU A 24 -7.94 -0.29 6.28
CA LEU A 24 -6.71 -0.86 6.82
C LEU A 24 -5.94 0.17 7.64
N GLN A 25 -5.68 -0.14 8.90
CA GLN A 25 -5.04 0.78 9.85
C GLN A 25 -3.52 0.69 9.78
N VAL A 26 -2.85 1.85 9.82
CA VAL A 26 -1.41 2.00 9.95
C VAL A 26 -1.12 3.03 11.04
N LYS A 27 -0.44 2.62 12.09
CA LYS A 27 -0.05 3.51 13.19
C LYS A 27 1.27 4.20 12.88
N MET A 28 1.40 5.46 13.28
CA MET A 28 2.62 6.25 13.21
C MET A 28 3.22 6.33 14.62
N LEU A 29 4.41 5.71 14.84
CA LEU A 29 4.93 5.42 16.17
C LEU A 29 6.39 5.85 16.35
N ASP A 30 6.71 6.37 17.53
CA ASP A 30 8.10 6.55 17.98
C ASP A 30 8.81 5.20 18.17
N ASN A 31 8.08 4.22 18.71
CA ASN A 31 8.57 2.86 18.97
C ASN A 31 7.52 1.83 18.57
N SER A 32 7.91 0.84 17.81
CA SER A 32 7.10 -0.28 17.35
C SER A 32 7.84 -1.60 17.47
N LYS A 33 7.20 -2.70 17.08
CA LYS A 33 7.87 -4.01 16.94
C LYS A 33 8.95 -4.00 15.88
N GLU A 34 8.88 -3.08 14.92
CA GLU A 34 9.86 -2.93 13.84
C GLU A 34 11.00 -1.95 14.19
N GLY A 35 11.05 -1.46 15.43
CA GLY A 35 12.04 -0.51 15.93
C GLY A 35 11.50 0.90 16.08
N THR A 36 12.41 1.87 16.20
CA THR A 36 12.09 3.28 16.43
C THR A 36 11.65 3.98 15.13
N MET A 37 10.86 5.03 15.28
CA MET A 37 10.35 5.87 14.16
C MET A 37 9.79 4.99 13.04
N ALA A 38 8.61 4.42 13.25
CA ALA A 38 8.05 3.42 12.35
C ALA A 38 6.57 3.61 12.05
N PHE A 39 6.17 3.19 10.86
CA PHE A 39 4.78 2.83 10.55
C PHE A 39 4.55 1.37 10.95
N GLU A 40 3.43 1.09 11.60
CA GLU A 40 3.04 -0.27 11.97
C GLU A 40 1.62 -0.59 11.48
N PRO A 41 1.50 -1.53 10.51
CA PRO A 41 2.57 -2.25 9.81
C PRO A 41 3.32 -1.36 8.80
N GLY A 42 4.60 -1.69 8.53
CA GLY A 42 5.43 -1.02 7.52
C GLY A 42 5.21 -1.53 6.10
N PHE A 43 4.61 -2.73 5.94
CA PHE A 43 4.13 -3.28 4.67
C PHE A 43 2.64 -3.59 4.75
N ILE A 44 1.90 -3.15 3.74
CA ILE A 44 0.46 -3.38 3.63
C ILE A 44 0.14 -4.03 2.29
N LYS A 45 -0.56 -5.17 2.32
CA LYS A 45 -1.16 -5.77 1.14
C LYS A 45 -2.65 -5.44 1.13
N ALA A 46 -3.10 -4.79 0.06
CA ALA A 46 -4.45 -4.26 -0.07
C ALA A 46 -5.03 -4.56 -1.45
N GLY A 47 -6.32 -4.34 -1.61
CA GLY A 47 -7.02 -4.34 -2.88
C GLY A 47 -7.21 -2.91 -3.44
N VAL A 48 -7.48 -2.81 -4.73
CA VAL A 48 -7.99 -1.56 -5.30
C VAL A 48 -9.37 -1.27 -4.72
N GLY A 49 -9.58 -0.05 -4.27
CA GLY A 49 -10.81 0.39 -3.58
C GLY A 49 -10.66 0.44 -2.05
N ASP A 50 -9.68 -0.27 -1.47
CA ASP A 50 -9.40 -0.20 -0.04
C ASP A 50 -8.93 1.19 0.38
N THR A 51 -9.08 1.50 1.66
CA THR A 51 -8.63 2.76 2.27
C THR A 51 -7.58 2.46 3.32
N ILE A 52 -6.42 3.08 3.20
CA ILE A 52 -5.39 3.07 4.25
C ILE A 52 -5.63 4.25 5.18
N ILE A 53 -5.71 3.97 6.48
CA ILE A 53 -5.92 4.96 7.52
C ILE A 53 -4.64 5.08 8.34
N PHE A 54 -3.91 6.17 8.15
CA PHE A 54 -2.73 6.49 8.96
C PHE A 54 -3.16 7.25 10.20
N THR A 55 -2.93 6.67 11.37
CA THR A 55 -3.32 7.24 12.65
C THR A 55 -2.10 7.57 13.50
N PRO A 56 -1.96 8.79 14.03
CA PRO A 56 -0.87 9.12 14.92
C PRO A 56 -1.00 8.36 16.26
N GLY A 57 -0.04 7.52 16.57
CA GLY A 57 0.10 6.89 17.88
C GLY A 57 0.98 7.71 18.82
N ASN A 58 1.90 8.48 18.25
CA ASN A 58 2.71 9.49 18.93
C ASN A 58 2.70 10.80 18.11
N LYS A 59 3.16 11.89 18.73
CA LYS A 59 3.26 13.21 18.09
C LYS A 59 4.49 13.33 17.18
N GLY A 60 4.46 14.28 16.26
CA GLY A 60 5.58 14.59 15.38
C GLY A 60 5.61 13.75 14.10
N HIS A 61 4.52 13.10 13.74
CA HIS A 61 4.44 12.23 12.57
C HIS A 61 3.37 12.66 11.57
N ASN A 62 3.66 12.39 10.30
CA ASN A 62 2.69 12.44 9.21
C ASN A 62 2.92 11.26 8.25
N SER A 63 2.06 11.12 7.26
CA SER A 63 2.28 10.25 6.12
C SER A 63 2.23 11.04 4.82
N ALA A 64 3.24 10.89 3.99
CA ALA A 64 3.29 11.48 2.66
C ALA A 64 3.74 10.44 1.63
N SER A 65 3.14 10.44 0.44
CA SER A 65 3.54 9.56 -0.65
C SER A 65 4.88 10.00 -1.24
N MET A 66 5.74 9.03 -1.55
CA MET A 66 7.02 9.21 -2.25
C MET A 66 6.97 8.72 -3.70
N LEU A 67 6.16 7.69 -3.93
CA LEU A 67 5.84 7.12 -5.23
C LEU A 67 4.41 6.60 -5.19
N VAL A 68 3.68 6.82 -6.27
CA VAL A 68 2.36 6.22 -6.51
C VAL A 68 2.30 5.66 -7.93
N PRO A 69 1.49 4.63 -8.20
CA PRO A 69 1.28 4.14 -9.57
C PRO A 69 0.75 5.23 -10.49
N THR A 70 1.01 5.10 -11.79
CA THR A 70 0.52 6.05 -12.80
C THR A 70 -0.99 6.26 -12.69
N GLY A 71 -1.41 7.51 -12.60
CA GLY A 71 -2.81 7.92 -12.48
C GLY A 71 -3.40 7.79 -11.07
N ALA A 72 -2.63 7.37 -10.06
CA ALA A 72 -3.03 7.46 -8.67
C ALA A 72 -2.75 8.85 -8.10
N LYS A 73 -3.54 9.25 -7.10
CA LYS A 73 -3.32 10.51 -6.39
C LYS A 73 -2.20 10.38 -5.37
N GLN A 74 -1.31 11.38 -5.36
CA GLN A 74 -0.38 11.58 -4.27
C GLN A 74 -1.09 12.14 -3.04
N TRP A 75 -0.51 11.90 -1.85
CA TRP A 75 -1.01 12.49 -0.61
C TRP A 75 0.12 13.09 0.22
N LYS A 76 -0.27 14.04 1.05
CA LYS A 76 0.56 14.62 2.10
C LYS A 76 -0.32 14.97 3.28
N GLY A 77 -0.24 14.16 4.34
CA GLY A 77 -0.95 14.40 5.58
C GLY A 77 -0.33 15.54 6.40
N GLU A 78 -1.15 16.21 7.17
CA GLU A 78 -0.69 17.14 8.20
C GLU A 78 -0.06 16.37 9.38
N PHE A 79 0.88 16.99 10.08
CA PHE A 79 1.45 16.40 11.30
C PHE A 79 0.37 16.21 12.37
N ASP A 80 0.47 15.09 13.07
CA ASP A 80 -0.42 14.72 14.19
C ASP A 80 -1.91 14.58 13.82
N LYS A 81 -2.22 14.46 12.53
CA LYS A 81 -3.58 14.23 12.01
C LYS A 81 -3.72 12.84 11.40
N GLU A 82 -4.91 12.27 11.57
CA GLU A 82 -5.30 11.10 10.79
C GLU A 82 -5.43 11.49 9.31
N ILE A 83 -4.97 10.62 8.43
CA ILE A 83 -5.21 10.74 6.98
C ILE A 83 -5.75 9.43 6.43
N ARG A 84 -6.75 9.52 5.56
CA ARG A 84 -7.38 8.41 4.86
C ARG A 84 -7.01 8.46 3.39
N VAL A 85 -6.40 7.39 2.89
CA VAL A 85 -5.90 7.28 1.51
C VAL A 85 -6.63 6.14 0.82
N LYS A 86 -7.50 6.45 -0.13
CA LYS A 86 -8.15 5.46 -0.98
C LYS A 86 -7.22 5.01 -2.08
N LEU A 87 -7.06 3.69 -2.24
CA LEU A 87 -6.22 3.09 -3.28
C LEU A 87 -7.03 2.94 -4.57
N GLU A 88 -6.83 3.84 -5.51
CA GLU A 88 -7.63 3.90 -6.75
C GLU A 88 -7.01 3.12 -7.92
N LYS A 89 -5.73 2.73 -7.81
CA LYS A 89 -4.96 2.07 -8.88
C LYS A 89 -4.17 0.89 -8.35
N GLU A 90 -4.03 -0.14 -9.17
CA GLU A 90 -3.10 -1.24 -8.91
C GLU A 90 -1.66 -0.74 -8.92
N GLY A 91 -0.84 -1.30 -8.05
CA GLY A 91 0.59 -1.06 -8.01
C GLY A 91 1.18 -0.96 -6.62
N VAL A 92 2.43 -0.53 -6.59
CA VAL A 92 3.22 -0.28 -5.39
C VAL A 92 3.20 1.21 -5.08
N TYR A 93 2.83 1.54 -3.86
CA TYR A 93 2.90 2.89 -3.30
C TYR A 93 3.99 2.91 -2.24
N LEU A 94 4.84 3.92 -2.29
CA LEU A 94 5.88 4.16 -1.29
C LEU A 94 5.52 5.41 -0.49
N PHE A 95 5.71 5.36 0.82
CA PHE A 95 5.39 6.48 1.70
C PHE A 95 6.41 6.65 2.82
N ALA A 96 6.45 7.83 3.40
CA ALA A 96 7.34 8.17 4.49
C ALA A 96 6.72 9.20 5.43
N CYS A 97 7.30 9.36 6.61
CA CYS A 97 7.12 10.54 7.45
C CYS A 97 8.09 11.63 6.99
N ASP A 98 7.61 12.84 6.73
CA ASP A 98 8.46 13.94 6.26
C ASP A 98 9.61 14.26 7.22
N ALA A 99 9.34 14.25 8.54
CA ALA A 99 10.35 14.55 9.55
C ALA A 99 11.35 13.40 9.78
N HIS A 100 10.93 12.15 9.60
CA HIS A 100 11.71 10.98 10.06
C HIS A 100 12.11 9.99 8.95
N LYS A 101 11.89 10.34 7.66
CA LYS A 101 12.28 9.45 6.54
C LYS A 101 13.76 9.09 6.54
N VAL A 102 14.63 10.03 6.89
CA VAL A 102 16.08 9.81 6.99
C VAL A 102 16.46 8.87 8.15
N MET A 103 15.56 8.68 9.10
CA MET A 103 15.66 7.69 10.17
C MET A 103 15.00 6.35 9.81
N GLY A 104 14.56 6.19 8.56
CA GLY A 104 13.91 4.99 8.08
C GLY A 104 12.43 4.87 8.47
N MET A 105 11.74 5.98 8.75
CA MET A 105 10.28 5.97 8.91
C MET A 105 9.61 5.99 7.53
N VAL A 106 9.54 4.81 6.95
CA VAL A 106 9.08 4.54 5.59
C VAL A 106 8.18 3.31 5.55
N GLY A 107 7.39 3.18 4.49
CA GLY A 107 6.56 2.00 4.29
C GLY A 107 6.17 1.79 2.84
N VAL A 108 5.58 0.61 2.59
CA VAL A 108 5.19 0.13 1.27
C VAL A 108 3.76 -0.39 1.30
N ILE A 109 2.95 -0.01 0.33
CA ILE A 109 1.63 -0.60 0.08
C ILE A 109 1.70 -1.30 -1.27
N GLN A 110 1.22 -2.54 -1.34
CA GLN A 110 0.88 -3.21 -2.59
C GLN A 110 -0.65 -3.25 -2.73
N ALA A 111 -1.18 -2.54 -3.72
CA ALA A 111 -2.59 -2.61 -4.09
C ALA A 111 -2.74 -3.52 -5.33
N GLY A 112 -3.37 -4.68 -5.17
CA GLY A 112 -3.51 -5.63 -6.27
C GLY A 112 -2.17 -6.06 -6.89
N LYS A 113 -2.04 -5.98 -8.23
CA LYS A 113 -0.81 -6.33 -8.96
C LYS A 113 0.26 -5.23 -8.84
N ALA A 114 1.51 -5.62 -8.70
CA ALA A 114 2.65 -4.70 -8.55
C ALA A 114 3.14 -4.19 -9.92
N VAL A 115 2.29 -3.49 -10.67
CA VAL A 115 2.54 -3.09 -12.07
C VAL A 115 3.73 -2.14 -12.25
N ASN A 116 4.11 -1.39 -11.23
CA ASN A 116 5.24 -0.44 -11.22
C ASN A 116 6.40 -0.89 -10.30
N LEU A 117 6.55 -2.21 -10.08
CA LEU A 117 7.56 -2.74 -9.15
C LEU A 117 9.00 -2.33 -9.51
N ALA A 118 9.34 -2.25 -10.80
CA ALA A 118 10.67 -1.83 -11.23
C ALA A 118 10.98 -0.38 -10.82
N GLU A 119 10.00 0.51 -10.98
CA GLU A 119 10.10 1.92 -10.56
C GLU A 119 10.20 2.03 -9.03
N ALA A 120 9.40 1.25 -8.30
CA ALA A 120 9.46 1.21 -6.84
C ALA A 120 10.81 0.74 -6.32
N LYS A 121 11.42 -0.29 -6.94
CA LYS A 121 12.77 -0.75 -6.59
C LYS A 121 13.82 0.34 -6.76
N LYS A 122 13.81 1.01 -7.92
CA LYS A 122 14.73 2.12 -8.20
C LYS A 122 14.56 3.24 -7.17
N LYS A 123 13.31 3.62 -6.87
CA LYS A 123 13.03 4.68 -5.90
C LYS A 123 13.49 4.30 -4.48
N VAL A 124 13.29 3.05 -4.05
CA VAL A 124 13.77 2.57 -2.76
C VAL A 124 15.30 2.60 -2.68
N GLU A 125 16.01 2.20 -3.73
CA GLU A 125 17.47 2.26 -3.78
C GLU A 125 17.98 3.70 -3.64
N GLU A 126 17.39 4.65 -4.38
CA GLU A 126 17.72 6.07 -4.30
C GLU A 126 17.48 6.65 -2.89
N GLU A 127 16.39 6.27 -2.23
CA GLU A 127 16.03 6.78 -0.90
C GLU A 127 16.84 6.09 0.21
N ASN A 128 17.16 4.80 0.10
CA ASN A 128 18.00 4.10 1.07
C ASN A 128 19.39 4.72 1.22
N ALA A 129 19.94 5.31 0.14
CA ALA A 129 21.22 6.03 0.19
C ALA A 129 21.18 7.25 1.15
N LYS A 130 20.00 7.79 1.43
CA LYS A 130 19.78 8.97 2.29
C LYS A 130 19.40 8.59 3.72
N ILE A 131 19.08 7.32 3.98
CA ILE A 131 18.68 6.82 5.29
C ILE A 131 19.91 6.45 6.10
N PHE A 132 20.06 7.00 7.30
CA PHE A 132 21.18 6.70 8.19
C PHE A 132 20.83 5.75 9.35
N LEU A 133 19.54 5.63 9.72
CA LEU A 133 19.05 4.74 10.78
C LEU A 133 18.01 3.78 10.17
N ASN A 134 17.96 2.51 10.62
CA ASN A 134 17.03 1.50 10.08
C ASN A 134 17.11 1.35 8.54
N LYS A 135 18.32 1.35 7.99
CA LYS A 135 18.61 1.38 6.54
C LYS A 135 17.97 0.27 5.72
N ASP A 136 17.71 -0.87 6.34
CA ASP A 136 17.16 -2.06 5.69
C ASP A 136 15.62 -2.12 5.70
N ARG A 137 14.97 -1.25 6.47
CA ARG A 137 13.50 -1.29 6.66
C ARG A 137 12.76 -1.13 5.33
N PHE A 138 13.15 -0.17 4.51
CA PHE A 138 12.49 0.05 3.22
C PHE A 138 12.65 -1.13 2.28
N SER A 139 13.85 -1.69 2.19
CA SER A 139 14.14 -2.89 1.38
C SER A 139 13.39 -4.13 1.90
N LYS A 140 13.33 -4.32 3.23
CA LYS A 140 12.56 -5.42 3.85
C LYS A 140 11.07 -5.30 3.59
N ALA A 141 10.51 -4.10 3.65
CA ALA A 141 9.10 -3.87 3.31
C ALA A 141 8.85 -4.16 1.83
N LEU A 142 9.69 -3.65 0.93
CA LEU A 142 9.57 -3.88 -0.52
C LEU A 142 9.73 -5.36 -0.90
N ALA A 143 10.56 -6.13 -0.19
CA ALA A 143 10.77 -7.55 -0.44
C ALA A 143 9.51 -8.41 -0.22
N GLN A 144 8.52 -7.90 0.52
CA GLN A 144 7.24 -8.55 0.75
C GLN A 144 6.26 -8.39 -0.43
N VAL A 145 6.57 -7.51 -1.38
CA VAL A 145 5.76 -7.32 -2.59
C VAL A 145 5.80 -8.59 -3.44
N THR A 146 4.62 -9.15 -3.68
CA THR A 146 4.48 -10.31 -4.59
C THR A 146 4.49 -9.83 -6.04
N LYS A 147 5.24 -10.55 -6.88
CA LYS A 147 5.27 -10.27 -8.33
C LYS A 147 3.88 -10.48 -8.94
N PRO A 148 3.57 -9.83 -10.09
CA PRO A 148 2.33 -10.06 -10.82
C PRO A 148 2.17 -11.50 -11.25
#